data_cc23bf8de567dbeacbdd2d3a6aefde8c
#
_entry.id   cc23bf8de567dbeacbdd2d3a6aefde8c
#
_cell.length_a   1.000
_cell.length_b   1.000
_cell.length_c   1.000
_cell.angle_alpha   90.00
_cell.angle_beta   90.00
_cell.angle_gamma   90.00
#
_symmetry.space_group_name_H-M   'P 1'
#
loop_
_entity.id
_entity.type
_entity.pdbx_description
1 polymer ?
#
loop_
_entity_poly.entity_id
_entity_poly.type
_entity_poly.pdbx_seq_one_letter_code
_entity_poly.pdbx_strand_id
1 'polypeptide(L)'
;MELPRKILIGSTVIVGLGNFIQQLDHNFSRIAFISGEIVKERTQAISEKSMKDADLNEYKWFVAADATVNEAEKLARAIKRYSPDVIIGQGGGRSVDLAKMTAFALGKSFISVPTSASHDGISSPFVSMRGADKPYSVKAKTPIGVLADVELMSKAPRRLMISGCGDLVGKITAVKDWELARDEAKEYYGTYAANLAYLSAKIILDEGRNLIVDTLYGLRTIVEALISAGVASCIAGSSRPCSGSEHLFSHAVEYVAGKNSGLHGERVGIGTIMMAKLHGLDWEKIAETLALFGAPTKGKQINLTEREVVQSLVLASSLRPERFTILNKAKLDNSKAATLAKKVN
;
A
#
# COMPACT_ATOMS: atom_id res chain seq x y z
N MET A 1 12.49 -9.60 -13.43
CA MET A 1 12.27 -8.88 -12.16
C MET A 1 12.60 -7.42 -12.36
N GLU A 2 11.69 -6.50 -12.02
CA GLU A 2 11.93 -5.05 -12.05
C GLU A 2 11.96 -4.54 -10.61
N LEU A 3 13.01 -3.82 -10.24
CA LEU A 3 13.20 -3.23 -8.91
C LEU A 3 13.41 -1.72 -9.02
N PRO A 4 13.13 -0.94 -7.96
CA PRO A 4 13.57 0.46 -7.90
C PRO A 4 15.10 0.52 -8.06
N ARG A 5 15.57 1.40 -8.95
CA ARG A 5 17.03 1.61 -9.18
C ARG A 5 17.63 2.44 -8.06
N LYS A 6 16.82 3.32 -7.46
CA LYS A 6 17.28 4.23 -6.41
C LYS A 6 16.17 4.46 -5.38
N ILE A 7 16.53 4.34 -4.11
CA ILE A 7 15.67 4.67 -2.97
C ILE A 7 16.41 5.69 -2.12
N LEU A 8 15.78 6.83 -1.86
CA LEU A 8 16.29 7.87 -0.98
C LEU A 8 15.30 8.11 0.15
N ILE A 9 15.72 7.85 1.39
CA ILE A 9 14.93 8.06 2.60
C ILE A 9 15.71 9.00 3.53
N GLY A 10 15.12 10.10 3.93
CA GLY A 10 15.77 11.05 4.83
C GLY A 10 14.89 12.23 5.20
N SER A 11 15.41 13.14 6.01
CA SER A 11 14.77 14.41 6.33
C SER A 11 15.12 15.44 5.27
N THR A 12 14.14 16.26 4.87
CA THR A 12 14.29 17.34 3.88
C THR A 12 14.88 16.89 2.52
N VAL A 13 14.80 15.61 2.18
CA VAL A 13 15.37 15.10 0.91
C VAL A 13 14.60 15.57 -0.32
N ILE A 14 13.39 16.09 -0.17
CA ILE A 14 12.55 16.65 -1.25
C ILE A 14 13.24 17.84 -1.95
N VAL A 15 14.09 18.57 -1.25
CA VAL A 15 14.87 19.68 -1.84
C VAL A 15 15.84 19.21 -2.93
N GLY A 16 16.20 17.94 -2.93
CA GLY A 16 17.05 17.30 -3.92
C GLY A 16 16.31 16.54 -5.02
N LEU A 17 14.99 16.74 -5.17
CA LEU A 17 14.17 15.98 -6.13
C LEU A 17 14.67 16.08 -7.57
N GLY A 18 15.06 17.28 -8.04
CA GLY A 18 15.58 17.47 -9.39
C GLY A 18 16.85 16.67 -9.64
N ASN A 19 17.82 16.75 -8.73
CA ASN A 19 19.05 15.95 -8.80
C ASN A 19 18.75 14.44 -8.71
N PHE A 20 17.78 14.04 -7.90
CA PHE A 20 17.35 12.63 -7.81
C PHE A 20 16.84 12.12 -9.16
N ILE A 21 16.04 12.92 -9.88
CA ILE A 21 15.51 12.58 -11.19
C ILE A 21 16.64 12.43 -12.22
N GLN A 22 17.58 13.37 -12.27
CA GLN A 22 18.75 13.32 -13.18
C GLN A 22 19.64 12.10 -12.92
N GLN A 23 19.80 11.70 -11.65
CA GLN A 23 20.56 10.50 -11.28
C GLN A 23 19.86 9.20 -11.65
N LEU A 24 18.56 9.20 -11.91
CA LEU A 24 17.82 8.05 -12.45
C LEU A 24 17.97 7.94 -13.96
N ASP A 25 17.84 9.06 -14.67
CA ASP A 25 18.09 9.15 -16.12
C ASP A 25 18.28 10.62 -16.52
N HIS A 26 19.45 10.94 -17.10
CA HIS A 26 19.78 12.28 -17.58
C HIS A 26 18.92 12.75 -18.76
N ASN A 27 18.22 11.83 -19.45
CA ASN A 27 17.36 12.17 -20.57
C ASN A 27 15.95 12.63 -20.14
N PHE A 28 15.63 12.56 -18.85
CA PHE A 28 14.35 13.08 -18.37
C PHE A 28 14.36 14.61 -18.39
N SER A 29 13.65 15.20 -19.33
CA SER A 29 13.51 16.64 -19.51
C SER A 29 12.10 17.13 -19.26
N ARG A 30 11.08 16.35 -19.67
CA ARG A 30 9.67 16.71 -19.53
C ARG A 30 8.98 15.85 -18.49
N ILE A 31 8.51 16.47 -17.40
CA ILE A 31 8.06 15.79 -16.20
C ILE A 31 6.57 16.06 -15.94
N ALA A 32 5.79 14.99 -15.69
CA ALA A 32 4.41 15.10 -15.25
C ALA A 32 4.28 14.73 -13.77
N PHE A 33 3.79 15.66 -12.95
CA PHE A 33 3.43 15.40 -11.57
C PHE A 33 1.95 15.03 -11.48
N ILE A 34 1.63 13.97 -10.74
CA ILE A 34 0.27 13.64 -10.31
C ILE A 34 0.20 13.77 -8.80
N SER A 35 -0.68 14.64 -8.30
CA SER A 35 -0.83 14.94 -6.87
C SER A 35 -2.28 15.26 -6.53
N GLY A 36 -2.69 15.02 -5.29
CA GLY A 36 -3.92 15.59 -4.78
C GLY A 36 -3.76 17.08 -4.49
N GLU A 37 -4.85 17.87 -4.56
CA GLU A 37 -4.80 19.34 -4.43
C GLU A 37 -4.06 19.80 -3.16
N ILE A 38 -4.45 19.28 -1.99
CA ILE A 38 -3.85 19.66 -0.68
C ILE A 38 -2.34 19.39 -0.65
N VAL A 39 -1.89 18.27 -1.21
CA VAL A 39 -0.45 17.94 -1.23
C VAL A 39 0.27 18.84 -2.23
N LYS A 40 -0.31 19.08 -3.40
CA LYS A 40 0.23 20.01 -4.39
C LYS A 40 0.45 21.39 -3.78
N GLU A 41 -0.57 22.00 -3.15
CA GLU A 41 -0.46 23.29 -2.48
C GLU A 41 0.71 23.37 -1.49
N ARG A 42 0.92 22.29 -0.73
CA ARG A 42 1.95 22.22 0.32
C ARG A 42 3.36 21.96 -0.19
N THR A 43 3.49 21.32 -1.35
CA THR A 43 4.79 20.78 -1.80
C THR A 43 5.23 21.31 -3.15
N GLN A 44 4.35 21.98 -3.91
CA GLN A 44 4.65 22.47 -5.26
C GLN A 44 5.86 23.40 -5.26
N ALA A 45 5.88 24.42 -4.40
CA ALA A 45 6.95 25.42 -4.38
C ALA A 45 8.34 24.81 -4.13
N ILE A 46 8.44 23.86 -3.17
CA ILE A 46 9.72 23.21 -2.86
C ILE A 46 10.17 22.28 -4.00
N SER A 47 9.22 21.53 -4.60
CA SER A 47 9.52 20.65 -5.73
C SER A 47 9.93 21.45 -6.96
N GLU A 48 9.23 22.53 -7.31
CA GLU A 48 9.57 23.39 -8.45
C GLU A 48 10.90 24.10 -8.27
N LYS A 49 11.22 24.54 -7.05
CA LYS A 49 12.55 25.07 -6.75
C LYS A 49 13.62 24.03 -7.01
N SER A 50 13.46 22.81 -6.49
CA SER A 50 14.40 21.72 -6.69
C SER A 50 14.56 21.34 -8.17
N MET A 51 13.47 21.41 -8.95
CA MET A 51 13.53 21.18 -10.39
C MET A 51 14.36 22.24 -11.10
N LYS A 52 14.12 23.53 -10.78
CA LYS A 52 14.88 24.66 -11.35
C LYS A 52 16.36 24.60 -10.98
N ASP A 53 16.67 24.27 -9.72
CA ASP A 53 18.06 24.14 -9.24
C ASP A 53 18.82 23.00 -9.97
N ALA A 54 18.11 22.09 -10.63
CA ALA A 54 18.66 21.02 -11.46
C ALA A 54 18.43 21.22 -12.97
N ASP A 55 18.14 22.43 -13.43
CA ASP A 55 17.87 22.78 -14.82
C ASP A 55 16.72 22.00 -15.50
N LEU A 56 15.81 21.45 -14.72
CA LEU A 56 14.62 20.76 -15.20
C LEU A 56 13.43 21.74 -15.26
N ASN A 57 13.26 22.42 -16.39
CA ASN A 57 12.32 23.53 -16.54
C ASN A 57 10.99 23.14 -17.21
N GLU A 58 10.89 21.95 -17.81
CA GLU A 58 9.64 21.45 -18.40
C GLU A 58 8.90 20.50 -17.46
N TYR A 59 7.98 21.02 -16.67
CA TYR A 59 7.12 20.21 -15.79
C TYR A 59 5.69 20.70 -15.77
N LYS A 60 4.74 19.77 -15.50
CA LYS A 60 3.31 20.08 -15.38
C LYS A 60 2.68 19.26 -14.27
N TRP A 61 1.83 19.92 -13.48
CA TRP A 61 1.02 19.31 -12.43
C TRP A 61 -0.36 18.91 -12.93
N PHE A 62 -0.75 17.68 -12.59
CA PHE A 62 -2.07 17.14 -12.84
C PHE A 62 -2.69 16.76 -11.48
N VAL A 63 -3.89 17.27 -11.23
CA VAL A 63 -4.58 17.02 -9.96
C VAL A 63 -5.34 15.71 -10.06
N ALA A 64 -5.10 14.84 -9.08
CA ALA A 64 -5.78 13.58 -8.91
C ALA A 64 -6.97 13.73 -7.95
N ALA A 65 -8.16 13.38 -8.37
CA ALA A 65 -9.36 13.43 -7.54
C ALA A 65 -9.52 12.16 -6.70
N ASP A 66 -9.83 11.04 -7.32
CA ASP A 66 -10.13 9.75 -6.68
C ASP A 66 -9.34 8.60 -7.32
N ALA A 67 -8.94 7.57 -6.54
CA ALA A 67 -8.26 6.39 -7.07
C ALA A 67 -9.26 5.45 -7.77
N THR A 68 -9.70 5.84 -8.96
CA THR A 68 -10.62 5.06 -9.80
C THR A 68 -10.03 4.79 -11.18
N VAL A 69 -10.48 3.72 -11.82
CA VAL A 69 -10.08 3.40 -13.20
C VAL A 69 -10.40 4.56 -14.15
N ASN A 70 -11.58 5.14 -14.03
CA ASN A 70 -12.00 6.31 -14.82
C ASN A 70 -11.06 7.51 -14.67
N GLU A 71 -10.63 7.81 -13.45
CA GLU A 71 -9.70 8.93 -13.20
C GLU A 71 -8.32 8.63 -13.77
N ALA A 72 -7.83 7.38 -13.66
CA ALA A 72 -6.58 6.97 -14.27
C ALA A 72 -6.61 7.12 -15.79
N GLU A 73 -7.69 6.74 -16.44
CA GLU A 73 -7.87 6.91 -17.90
C GLU A 73 -7.95 8.38 -18.31
N LYS A 74 -8.67 9.21 -17.55
CA LYS A 74 -8.75 10.65 -17.77
C LYS A 74 -7.37 11.30 -17.68
N LEU A 75 -6.61 10.97 -16.62
CA LEU A 75 -5.24 11.44 -16.45
C LEU A 75 -4.34 10.94 -17.58
N ALA A 76 -4.45 9.67 -17.98
CA ALA A 76 -3.66 9.12 -19.07
C ALA A 76 -3.91 9.88 -20.38
N ARG A 77 -5.17 10.20 -20.72
CA ARG A 77 -5.51 11.01 -21.91
C ARG A 77 -4.92 12.42 -21.85
N ALA A 78 -5.00 13.09 -20.69
CA ALA A 78 -4.46 14.44 -20.50
C ALA A 78 -2.93 14.47 -20.55
N ILE A 79 -2.29 13.52 -19.88
CA ILE A 79 -0.83 13.40 -19.80
C ILE A 79 -0.23 12.96 -21.14
N LYS A 80 -0.90 12.09 -21.89
CA LYS A 80 -0.47 11.71 -23.26
C LYS A 80 -0.27 12.92 -24.17
N ARG A 81 -1.15 13.92 -24.08
CA ARG A 81 -1.04 15.16 -24.86
C ARG A 81 0.17 16.00 -24.45
N TYR A 82 0.56 15.95 -23.19
CA TYR A 82 1.75 16.62 -22.67
C TYR A 82 3.04 15.87 -23.05
N SER A 83 2.94 14.56 -23.32
CA SER A 83 4.05 13.69 -23.74
C SER A 83 5.27 13.72 -22.82
N PRO A 84 5.14 13.42 -21.49
CA PRO A 84 6.26 13.47 -20.58
C PRO A 84 7.22 12.30 -20.80
N ASP A 85 8.46 12.45 -20.33
CA ASP A 85 9.46 11.38 -20.27
C ASP A 85 9.24 10.50 -19.04
N VAL A 86 8.85 11.12 -17.92
CA VAL A 86 8.63 10.47 -16.64
C VAL A 86 7.38 11.01 -15.93
N ILE A 87 6.71 10.16 -15.19
CA ILE A 87 5.55 10.50 -14.36
C ILE A 87 5.95 10.35 -12.89
N ILE A 88 5.69 11.40 -12.10
CA ILE A 88 5.94 11.44 -10.67
C ILE A 88 4.62 11.40 -9.92
N GLY A 89 4.45 10.41 -9.05
CA GLY A 89 3.34 10.38 -8.08
C GLY A 89 3.78 11.03 -6.77
N GLN A 90 3.42 12.30 -6.58
CA GLN A 90 3.77 13.04 -5.35
C GLN A 90 2.54 13.18 -4.47
N GLY A 91 2.46 12.37 -3.40
CA GLY A 91 1.29 12.39 -2.53
C GLY A 91 1.11 11.16 -1.68
N GLY A 92 -0.07 11.04 -1.10
CA GLY A 92 -0.50 9.80 -0.42
C GLY A 92 -0.78 8.67 -1.40
N GLY A 93 -1.17 7.51 -0.88
CA GLY A 93 -1.38 6.30 -1.68
C GLY A 93 -2.21 6.49 -2.94
N ARG A 94 -3.28 7.30 -2.89
CA ARG A 94 -4.11 7.59 -4.07
C ARG A 94 -3.33 8.22 -5.22
N SER A 95 -2.53 9.23 -4.93
CA SER A 95 -1.73 9.92 -5.96
C SER A 95 -0.65 9.00 -6.52
N VAL A 96 0.00 8.22 -5.65
CA VAL A 96 1.02 7.23 -6.03
C VAL A 96 0.41 6.17 -6.94
N ASP A 97 -0.74 5.60 -6.59
CA ASP A 97 -1.40 4.55 -7.38
C ASP A 97 -1.92 5.07 -8.72
N LEU A 98 -2.52 6.27 -8.76
CA LEU A 98 -2.94 6.89 -10.02
C LEU A 98 -1.75 7.18 -10.95
N ALA A 99 -0.65 7.69 -10.40
CA ALA A 99 0.56 7.94 -11.17
C ALA A 99 1.17 6.65 -11.72
N LYS A 100 1.21 5.60 -10.90
CA LYS A 100 1.69 4.27 -11.26
C LYS A 100 0.85 3.67 -12.40
N MET A 101 -0.48 3.73 -12.28
CA MET A 101 -1.39 3.21 -13.30
C MET A 101 -1.33 4.03 -14.59
N THR A 102 -1.24 5.36 -14.48
CA THR A 102 -1.09 6.25 -15.63
C THR A 102 0.24 5.98 -16.36
N ALA A 103 1.33 5.81 -15.63
CA ALA A 103 2.63 5.47 -16.19
C ALA A 103 2.62 4.11 -16.91
N PHE A 104 1.94 3.12 -16.33
CA PHE A 104 1.74 1.82 -16.94
C PHE A 104 0.96 1.94 -18.27
N ALA A 105 -0.18 2.63 -18.26
CA ALA A 105 -1.02 2.81 -19.45
C ALA A 105 -0.32 3.57 -20.59
N LEU A 106 0.64 4.44 -20.26
CA LEU A 106 1.39 5.23 -21.24
C LEU A 106 2.77 4.64 -21.58
N GLY A 107 3.16 3.52 -20.97
CA GLY A 107 4.50 2.92 -21.15
C GLY A 107 5.65 3.82 -20.64
N LYS A 108 5.38 4.73 -19.70
CA LYS A 108 6.36 5.70 -19.18
C LYS A 108 7.03 5.23 -17.90
N SER A 109 8.19 5.79 -17.59
CA SER A 109 8.86 5.61 -16.29
C SER A 109 8.02 6.26 -15.18
N PHE A 110 8.09 5.67 -13.97
CA PHE A 110 7.36 6.14 -12.79
C PHE A 110 8.32 6.36 -11.62
N ILE A 111 8.18 7.52 -10.95
CA ILE A 111 8.88 7.84 -9.71
C ILE A 111 7.84 8.04 -8.61
N SER A 112 8.07 7.41 -7.45
CA SER A 112 7.23 7.55 -6.26
C SER A 112 7.83 8.57 -5.30
N VAL A 113 7.04 9.60 -4.96
CA VAL A 113 7.36 10.61 -3.94
C VAL A 113 6.24 10.60 -2.90
N PRO A 114 6.21 9.58 -2.01
CA PRO A 114 5.16 9.46 -1.03
C PRO A 114 5.22 10.57 0.02
N THR A 115 4.07 11.12 0.37
CA THR A 115 3.91 12.11 1.46
C THR A 115 3.19 11.54 2.68
N SER A 116 2.94 10.24 2.71
CA SER A 116 2.41 9.51 3.86
C SER A 116 2.83 8.05 3.82
N ALA A 117 3.02 7.45 4.99
CA ALA A 117 3.36 6.04 5.18
C ALA A 117 2.10 5.19 5.34
N SER A 118 1.27 5.05 4.30
CA SER A 118 -0.07 4.46 4.43
C SER A 118 -0.22 3.02 3.95
N HIS A 119 0.64 2.54 3.07
CA HIS A 119 0.70 1.16 2.54
C HIS A 119 1.96 0.92 1.71
N ASP A 120 2.29 -0.35 1.42
CA ASP A 120 3.47 -0.78 0.65
C ASP A 120 3.44 -0.38 -0.85
N GLY A 121 2.32 0.11 -1.36
CA GLY A 121 2.17 0.63 -2.72
C GLY A 121 3.16 1.74 -3.09
N ILE A 122 3.83 2.36 -2.11
CA ILE A 122 4.87 3.36 -2.35
C ILE A 122 6.08 2.81 -3.14
N SER A 123 6.33 1.51 -3.10
CA SER A 123 7.43 0.85 -3.81
C SER A 123 7.01 -0.38 -4.61
N SER A 124 5.81 -0.92 -4.35
CA SER A 124 5.31 -2.13 -5.03
C SER A 124 4.84 -1.83 -6.47
N PRO A 125 4.84 -2.82 -7.37
CA PRO A 125 4.29 -2.68 -8.73
C PRO A 125 2.76 -2.77 -8.78
N PHE A 126 2.10 -3.05 -7.65
CA PHE A 126 0.66 -3.29 -7.60
C PHE A 126 -0.10 -2.02 -7.24
N VAL A 127 -1.33 -1.92 -7.74
CA VAL A 127 -2.29 -0.86 -7.41
C VAL A 127 -3.62 -1.48 -6.99
N SER A 128 -4.33 -0.82 -6.09
CA SER A 128 -5.72 -1.16 -5.75
C SER A 128 -6.61 0.01 -6.17
N MET A 129 -7.47 -0.21 -7.17
CA MET A 129 -8.32 0.84 -7.74
C MET A 129 -9.79 0.45 -7.71
N ARG A 130 -10.63 1.43 -7.44
CA ARG A 130 -12.08 1.30 -7.48
C ARG A 130 -12.60 1.45 -8.92
N GLY A 131 -13.79 0.88 -9.17
CA GLY A 131 -14.44 0.98 -10.50
C GLY A 131 -13.98 -0.08 -11.51
N ALA A 132 -13.16 -1.05 -11.09
CA ALA A 132 -13.03 -2.33 -11.78
C ALA A 132 -14.20 -3.25 -11.41
N ASP A 133 -14.49 -4.25 -12.24
CA ASP A 133 -15.58 -5.23 -12.00
C ASP A 133 -15.44 -5.93 -10.64
N LYS A 134 -14.21 -6.04 -10.14
CA LYS A 134 -13.88 -6.52 -8.78
C LYS A 134 -12.75 -5.69 -8.18
N PRO A 135 -12.86 -5.30 -6.88
CA PRO A 135 -11.81 -4.55 -6.18
C PRO A 135 -10.65 -5.49 -5.80
N TYR A 136 -9.64 -5.59 -6.64
CA TYR A 136 -8.41 -6.35 -6.32
C TYR A 136 -7.17 -5.67 -6.88
N SER A 137 -6.00 -6.02 -6.32
CA SER A 137 -4.71 -5.48 -6.77
C SER A 137 -4.37 -5.93 -8.18
N VAL A 138 -4.04 -4.97 -9.03
CA VAL A 138 -3.61 -5.19 -10.43
C VAL A 138 -2.14 -4.86 -10.54
N LYS A 139 -1.37 -5.66 -11.30
CA LYS A 139 0.01 -5.34 -11.61
C LYS A 139 0.05 -4.17 -12.59
N ALA A 140 0.78 -3.13 -12.24
CA ALA A 140 0.98 -1.94 -13.05
C ALA A 140 2.48 -1.70 -13.30
N LYS A 141 3.09 -0.69 -12.67
CA LYS A 141 4.47 -0.27 -12.94
C LYS A 141 5.31 -0.23 -11.67
N THR A 142 6.46 -0.87 -11.66
CA THR A 142 7.45 -0.68 -10.59
C THR A 142 8.01 0.73 -10.66
N PRO A 143 8.12 1.48 -9.54
CA PRO A 143 8.81 2.76 -9.55
C PRO A 143 10.30 2.54 -9.85
N ILE A 144 10.86 3.34 -10.76
CA ILE A 144 12.32 3.33 -11.00
C ILE A 144 13.07 4.02 -9.87
N GLY A 145 12.41 4.94 -9.15
CA GLY A 145 12.92 5.64 -7.99
C GLY A 145 11.85 5.87 -6.93
N VAL A 146 12.28 5.85 -5.66
CA VAL A 146 11.45 6.22 -4.50
C VAL A 146 12.18 7.29 -3.72
N LEU A 147 11.57 8.45 -3.53
CA LEU A 147 12.07 9.52 -2.67
C LEU A 147 11.10 9.74 -1.53
N ALA A 148 11.47 9.32 -0.33
CA ALA A 148 10.65 9.40 0.87
C ALA A 148 11.24 10.42 1.86
N ASP A 149 10.61 11.58 1.95
CA ASP A 149 10.98 12.63 2.90
C ASP A 149 10.23 12.41 4.22
N VAL A 150 10.94 11.91 5.23
CA VAL A 150 10.36 11.55 6.53
C VAL A 150 9.79 12.77 7.26
N GLU A 151 10.44 13.94 7.14
CA GLU A 151 9.94 15.17 7.75
C GLU A 151 8.67 15.67 7.05
N LEU A 152 8.59 15.59 5.72
CA LEU A 152 7.36 15.88 5.00
C LEU A 152 6.25 14.90 5.39
N MET A 153 6.56 13.60 5.48
CA MET A 153 5.60 12.55 5.84
C MET A 153 5.10 12.68 7.28
N SER A 154 5.93 13.20 8.21
CA SER A 154 5.52 13.42 9.61
C SER A 154 4.41 14.47 9.75
N LYS A 155 4.27 15.36 8.76
CA LYS A 155 3.20 16.38 8.70
C LYS A 155 1.87 15.83 8.16
N ALA A 156 1.84 14.57 7.70
CA ALA A 156 0.62 13.91 7.29
C ALA A 156 -0.26 13.51 8.49
N PRO A 157 -1.58 13.37 8.33
CA PRO A 157 -2.43 12.86 9.39
C PRO A 157 -1.91 11.52 9.94
N ARG A 158 -1.70 11.44 11.25
CA ARG A 158 -1.17 10.24 11.94
C ARG A 158 -1.93 8.95 11.58
N ARG A 159 -3.24 9.07 11.34
CA ARG A 159 -4.09 7.95 10.92
C ARG A 159 -3.58 7.24 9.65
N LEU A 160 -2.89 7.96 8.73
CA LEU A 160 -2.31 7.36 7.53
C LEU A 160 -1.11 6.46 7.86
N MET A 161 -0.25 6.89 8.80
CA MET A 161 0.86 6.05 9.30
C MET A 161 0.32 4.82 10.02
N ILE A 162 -0.70 4.98 10.87
CA ILE A 162 -1.38 3.87 11.56
C ILE A 162 -1.95 2.86 10.55
N SER A 163 -2.54 3.36 9.46
CA SER A 163 -2.97 2.51 8.34
C SER A 163 -1.81 1.72 7.73
N GLY A 164 -0.63 2.34 7.58
CA GLY A 164 0.59 1.64 7.13
C GLY A 164 1.03 0.53 8.09
N CYS A 165 0.92 0.73 9.39
CA CYS A 165 1.20 -0.33 10.37
C CYS A 165 0.24 -1.52 10.20
N GLY A 166 -1.05 -1.27 9.98
CA GLY A 166 -2.04 -2.31 9.73
C GLY A 166 -1.76 -3.06 8.43
N ASP A 167 -1.35 -2.36 7.37
CA ASP A 167 -0.93 -2.97 6.11
C ASP A 167 0.32 -3.84 6.30
N LEU A 168 1.33 -3.38 7.06
CA LEU A 168 2.54 -4.15 7.36
C LEU A 168 2.24 -5.43 8.14
N VAL A 169 1.44 -5.35 9.20
CA VAL A 169 1.10 -6.52 10.02
C VAL A 169 0.38 -7.58 9.19
N GLY A 170 -0.37 -7.19 8.15
CA GLY A 170 -1.00 -8.09 7.19
C GLY A 170 -0.05 -9.07 6.53
N LYS A 171 1.24 -8.74 6.39
CA LYS A 171 2.24 -9.61 5.74
C LYS A 171 2.45 -10.92 6.51
N ILE A 172 2.12 -10.96 7.82
CA ILE A 172 2.19 -12.19 8.62
C ILE A 172 1.24 -13.24 8.07
N THR A 173 -0.02 -12.89 7.88
CA THR A 173 -1.05 -13.81 7.35
C THR A 173 -0.90 -14.03 5.84
N ALA A 174 -0.48 -13.02 5.08
CA ALA A 174 -0.20 -13.15 3.65
C ALA A 174 0.88 -14.19 3.36
N VAL A 175 1.98 -14.17 4.12
CA VAL A 175 3.07 -15.17 3.98
C VAL A 175 2.57 -16.56 4.39
N LYS A 176 1.77 -16.68 5.46
CA LYS A 176 1.17 -17.95 5.88
C LYS A 176 0.19 -18.52 4.85
N ASP A 177 -0.59 -17.67 4.21
CA ASP A 177 -1.44 -18.07 3.09
C ASP A 177 -0.62 -18.56 1.89
N TRP A 178 0.53 -17.92 1.61
CA TRP A 178 1.39 -18.35 0.52
C TRP A 178 2.12 -19.66 0.82
N GLU A 179 2.54 -19.88 2.09
CA GLU A 179 3.04 -21.18 2.55
C GLU A 179 1.98 -22.27 2.37
N LEU A 180 0.74 -21.99 2.79
CA LEU A 180 -0.40 -22.89 2.67
C LEU A 180 -0.69 -23.24 1.19
N ALA A 181 -0.64 -22.24 0.30
CA ALA A 181 -0.84 -22.43 -1.13
C ALA A 181 0.29 -23.29 -1.77
N ARG A 182 1.53 -23.13 -1.32
CA ARG A 182 2.64 -24.04 -1.71
C ARG A 182 2.34 -25.47 -1.34
N ASP A 183 1.91 -25.70 -0.10
CA ASP A 183 1.78 -27.03 0.47
C ASP A 183 0.54 -27.78 -0.06
N GLU A 184 -0.60 -27.10 -0.15
CA GLU A 184 -1.89 -27.71 -0.51
C GLU A 184 -2.27 -27.50 -2.00
N ALA A 185 -1.88 -26.40 -2.63
CA ALA A 185 -2.21 -26.09 -4.02
C ALA A 185 -1.02 -26.16 -4.99
N LYS A 186 0.17 -26.53 -4.51
CA LYS A 186 1.41 -26.62 -5.31
C LYS A 186 1.79 -25.31 -6.01
N GLU A 187 1.42 -24.18 -5.42
CA GLU A 187 1.75 -22.86 -5.94
C GLU A 187 3.25 -22.56 -5.71
N TYR A 188 3.85 -21.81 -6.63
CA TYR A 188 5.21 -21.30 -6.44
C TYR A 188 5.31 -20.49 -5.14
N TYR A 189 6.37 -20.72 -4.37
CA TYR A 189 6.68 -19.99 -3.14
C TYR A 189 8.10 -19.43 -3.19
N GLY A 190 8.21 -18.10 -3.14
CA GLY A 190 9.49 -17.41 -3.15
C GLY A 190 9.99 -17.16 -1.74
N THR A 191 10.77 -18.08 -1.18
CA THR A 191 11.26 -18.03 0.22
C THR A 191 11.90 -16.68 0.60
N TYR A 192 12.73 -16.11 -0.28
CA TYR A 192 13.39 -14.83 -0.01
C TYR A 192 12.37 -13.68 0.09
N ALA A 193 11.47 -13.58 -0.88
CA ALA A 193 10.44 -12.55 -0.88
C ALA A 193 9.48 -12.69 0.31
N ALA A 194 9.12 -13.92 0.67
CA ALA A 194 8.29 -14.21 1.83
C ALA A 194 8.97 -13.77 3.14
N ASN A 195 10.24 -14.10 3.33
CA ASN A 195 11.00 -13.70 4.52
C ASN A 195 11.19 -12.19 4.60
N LEU A 196 11.41 -11.50 3.47
CA LEU A 196 11.53 -10.04 3.44
C LEU A 196 10.21 -9.34 3.84
N ALA A 197 9.08 -9.83 3.33
CA ALA A 197 7.76 -9.32 3.71
C ALA A 197 7.44 -9.63 5.18
N TYR A 198 7.73 -10.85 5.64
CA TYR A 198 7.52 -11.25 7.04
C TYR A 198 8.36 -10.40 8.01
N LEU A 199 9.64 -10.14 7.69
CA LEU A 199 10.50 -9.27 8.50
C LEU A 199 9.93 -7.86 8.61
N SER A 200 9.39 -7.31 7.51
CA SER A 200 8.77 -5.99 7.51
C SER A 200 7.58 -5.89 8.47
N ALA A 201 6.81 -6.97 8.62
CA ALA A 201 5.72 -7.05 9.60
C ALA A 201 6.24 -7.28 11.03
N LYS A 202 7.26 -8.13 11.16
CA LYS A 202 7.82 -8.53 12.46
C LYS A 202 8.39 -7.33 13.22
N ILE A 203 9.02 -6.37 12.53
CA ILE A 203 9.51 -5.12 13.12
C ILE A 203 8.37 -4.37 13.84
N ILE A 204 7.17 -4.32 13.27
CA ILE A 204 6.02 -3.65 13.91
C ILE A 204 5.60 -4.38 15.19
N LEU A 205 5.64 -5.71 15.22
CA LEU A 205 5.27 -6.50 16.38
C LEU A 205 6.31 -6.48 17.51
N ASP A 206 7.60 -6.45 17.14
CA ASP A 206 8.67 -6.54 18.11
C ASP A 206 9.05 -5.17 18.69
N GLU A 207 9.07 -4.12 17.84
CA GLU A 207 9.53 -2.79 18.18
C GLU A 207 8.39 -1.79 18.44
N GLY A 208 7.13 -2.21 18.40
CA GLY A 208 5.97 -1.33 18.41
C GLY A 208 6.00 -0.22 19.45
N ARG A 209 6.47 -0.49 20.67
CA ARG A 209 6.61 0.52 21.75
C ARG A 209 7.66 1.58 21.40
N ASN A 210 8.82 1.16 20.92
CA ASN A 210 9.92 2.05 20.56
C ASN A 210 9.56 2.95 19.37
N LEU A 211 8.83 2.40 18.39
CA LEU A 211 8.36 3.13 17.21
C LEU A 211 7.34 4.25 17.51
N ILE A 212 6.69 4.17 18.68
CA ILE A 212 5.70 5.19 19.11
C ILE A 212 6.38 6.31 19.89
N VAL A 213 7.42 6.01 20.67
CA VAL A 213 8.09 6.96 21.56
C VAL A 213 8.86 8.01 20.78
N ASP A 214 9.66 7.60 19.78
CA ASP A 214 10.33 8.51 18.86
C ASP A 214 9.59 8.56 17.52
N THR A 215 8.83 9.64 17.31
CA THR A 215 7.95 9.76 16.16
C THR A 215 8.68 9.81 14.81
N LEU A 216 9.87 10.41 14.74
CA LEU A 216 10.65 10.47 13.49
C LEU A 216 11.39 9.16 13.22
N TYR A 217 12.02 8.58 14.25
CA TYR A 217 12.64 7.26 14.14
C TYR A 217 11.61 6.19 13.78
N GLY A 218 10.48 6.17 14.50
CA GLY A 218 9.40 5.21 14.24
C GLY A 218 8.81 5.36 12.84
N LEU A 219 8.54 6.59 12.41
CA LEU A 219 8.06 6.85 11.05
C LEU A 219 9.06 6.39 10.00
N ARG A 220 10.35 6.69 10.18
CA ARG A 220 11.41 6.24 9.27
C ARG A 220 11.43 4.71 9.16
N THR A 221 11.41 4.01 10.29
CA THR A 221 11.39 2.54 10.33
C THR A 221 10.15 1.96 9.63
N ILE A 222 8.97 2.57 9.85
CA ILE A 222 7.73 2.17 9.16
C ILE A 222 7.86 2.38 7.65
N VAL A 223 8.43 3.50 7.19
CA VAL A 223 8.67 3.77 5.77
C VAL A 223 9.62 2.75 5.16
N GLU A 224 10.72 2.43 5.84
CA GLU A 224 11.69 1.42 5.42
C GLU A 224 11.03 0.03 5.31
N ALA A 225 10.18 -0.34 6.27
CA ALA A 225 9.42 -1.58 6.27
C ALA A 225 8.40 -1.65 5.11
N LEU A 226 7.67 -0.55 4.84
CA LEU A 226 6.73 -0.46 3.72
C LEU A 226 7.45 -0.59 2.37
N ILE A 227 8.61 0.07 2.22
CA ILE A 227 9.44 -0.03 1.02
C ILE A 227 9.94 -1.47 0.84
N SER A 228 10.44 -2.10 1.90
CA SER A 228 10.91 -3.49 1.88
C SER A 228 9.80 -4.46 1.49
N ALA A 229 8.59 -4.29 2.03
CA ALA A 229 7.42 -5.09 1.65
C ALA A 229 7.06 -4.93 0.17
N GLY A 230 7.05 -3.69 -0.36
CA GLY A 230 6.80 -3.45 -1.78
C GLY A 230 7.88 -4.06 -2.67
N VAL A 231 9.15 -4.02 -2.27
CA VAL A 231 10.28 -4.68 -2.95
C VAL A 231 10.12 -6.21 -2.91
N ALA A 232 9.62 -6.78 -1.82
CA ALA A 232 9.31 -8.22 -1.76
C ALA A 232 8.30 -8.63 -2.84
N SER A 233 7.28 -7.81 -3.09
CA SER A 233 6.32 -8.03 -4.19
C SER A 233 6.96 -7.91 -5.58
N CYS A 234 7.95 -7.02 -5.75
CA CYS A 234 8.74 -6.93 -7.00
C CYS A 234 9.55 -8.21 -7.22
N ILE A 235 10.24 -8.71 -6.18
CA ILE A 235 11.05 -9.93 -6.22
C ILE A 235 10.20 -11.15 -6.53
N ALA A 236 9.06 -11.29 -5.88
CA ALA A 236 8.10 -12.38 -6.10
C ALA A 236 7.45 -12.34 -7.49
N GLY A 237 7.41 -11.17 -8.15
CA GLY A 237 6.64 -10.96 -9.39
C GLY A 237 5.12 -11.04 -9.18
N SER A 238 4.68 -11.14 -7.94
CA SER A 238 3.28 -11.25 -7.52
C SER A 238 3.06 -10.53 -6.19
N SER A 239 1.81 -10.24 -5.85
CA SER A 239 1.45 -9.65 -4.55
C SER A 239 1.37 -10.68 -3.40
N ARG A 240 1.70 -11.96 -3.65
CA ARG A 240 1.58 -13.04 -2.65
C ARG A 240 2.27 -12.75 -1.31
N PRO A 241 3.52 -12.24 -1.27
CA PRO A 241 4.18 -11.99 0.01
C PRO A 241 3.50 -10.91 0.86
N CYS A 242 2.71 -10.03 0.23
CA CYS A 242 2.14 -8.86 0.88
C CYS A 242 0.60 -8.86 0.95
N SER A 243 -0.08 -9.80 0.27
CA SER A 243 -1.54 -9.79 0.14
C SER A 243 -2.07 -11.22 0.15
N GLY A 244 -2.76 -11.58 1.20
CA GLY A 244 -3.42 -12.86 1.44
C GLY A 244 -4.90 -12.70 1.74
N SER A 245 -5.40 -13.55 2.62
CA SER A 245 -6.80 -13.57 3.06
C SER A 245 -7.25 -12.27 3.78
N GLU A 246 -6.34 -11.61 4.50
CA GLU A 246 -6.59 -10.32 5.15
C GLU A 246 -6.90 -9.21 4.13
N HIS A 247 -6.22 -9.21 2.99
CA HIS A 247 -6.51 -8.30 1.90
C HIS A 247 -7.80 -8.65 1.16
N LEU A 248 -8.10 -9.95 0.99
CA LEU A 248 -9.38 -10.38 0.44
C LEU A 248 -10.53 -9.90 1.34
N PHE A 249 -10.38 -9.98 2.66
CA PHE A 249 -11.35 -9.39 3.60
C PHE A 249 -11.46 -7.87 3.42
N SER A 250 -10.33 -7.15 3.33
CA SER A 250 -10.34 -5.70 3.10
C SER A 250 -11.07 -5.30 1.83
N HIS A 251 -10.88 -6.04 0.73
CA HIS A 251 -11.59 -5.81 -0.52
C HIS A 251 -13.08 -6.15 -0.42
N ALA A 252 -13.42 -7.23 0.28
CA ALA A 252 -14.82 -7.59 0.53
C ALA A 252 -15.54 -6.52 1.35
N VAL A 253 -14.90 -5.95 2.38
CA VAL A 253 -15.43 -4.82 3.16
C VAL A 253 -15.69 -3.61 2.25
N GLU A 254 -14.76 -3.28 1.37
CA GLU A 254 -14.95 -2.16 0.44
C GLU A 254 -16.13 -2.37 -0.52
N TYR A 255 -16.35 -3.61 -0.93
CA TYR A 255 -17.49 -4.00 -1.77
C TYR A 255 -18.82 -3.95 -1.01
N VAL A 256 -18.86 -4.46 0.23
CA VAL A 256 -20.08 -4.58 1.05
C VAL A 256 -20.48 -3.24 1.66
N ALA A 257 -19.53 -2.51 2.27
CA ALA A 257 -19.79 -1.32 3.08
C ALA A 257 -19.38 0.01 2.40
N GLY A 258 -18.71 -0.06 1.24
CA GLY A 258 -18.35 1.13 0.45
C GLY A 258 -17.26 2.02 1.06
N LYS A 259 -17.26 3.30 0.64
CA LYS A 259 -16.16 4.25 0.90
C LYS A 259 -15.92 4.60 2.38
N ASN A 260 -16.94 4.51 3.23
CA ASN A 260 -16.87 4.95 4.64
C ASN A 260 -16.41 3.85 5.61
N SER A 261 -15.93 2.75 5.10
CA SER A 261 -15.53 1.54 5.83
C SER A 261 -14.05 1.57 6.31
N GLY A 262 -13.53 2.73 6.66
CA GLY A 262 -12.14 2.90 7.11
C GLY A 262 -11.10 2.98 5.98
N LEU A 263 -9.83 3.16 6.37
CA LEU A 263 -8.69 3.14 5.45
C LEU A 263 -8.29 1.70 5.09
N HIS A 264 -7.52 1.55 3.98
CA HIS A 264 -7.07 0.26 3.51
C HIS A 264 -6.38 -0.56 4.60
N GLY A 265 -5.32 -0.03 5.22
CA GLY A 265 -4.60 -0.76 6.27
C GLY A 265 -5.38 -0.95 7.57
N GLU A 266 -6.39 -0.12 7.86
CA GLU A 266 -7.30 -0.35 8.98
C GLU A 266 -8.14 -1.62 8.75
N ARG A 267 -8.67 -1.79 7.55
CA ARG A 267 -9.39 -3.01 7.14
C ARG A 267 -8.48 -4.23 7.10
N VAL A 268 -7.25 -4.06 6.56
CA VAL A 268 -6.24 -5.13 6.51
C VAL A 268 -5.86 -5.56 7.93
N GLY A 269 -5.63 -4.63 8.86
CA GLY A 269 -5.30 -4.94 10.25
C GLY A 269 -6.38 -5.75 10.96
N ILE A 270 -7.66 -5.35 10.83
CA ILE A 270 -8.79 -6.11 11.36
C ILE A 270 -8.87 -7.50 10.71
N GLY A 271 -8.70 -7.58 9.38
CA GLY A 271 -8.63 -8.84 8.66
C GLY A 271 -7.50 -9.74 9.17
N THR A 272 -6.33 -9.16 9.41
CA THR A 272 -5.17 -9.90 9.92
C THR A 272 -5.44 -10.57 11.26
N ILE A 273 -6.10 -9.89 12.21
CA ILE A 273 -6.48 -10.48 13.50
C ILE A 273 -7.33 -11.74 13.29
N MET A 274 -8.33 -11.67 12.42
CA MET A 274 -9.23 -12.80 12.14
C MET A 274 -8.51 -13.92 11.38
N MET A 275 -7.70 -13.60 10.39
CA MET A 275 -6.96 -14.60 9.61
C MET A 275 -5.85 -15.25 10.42
N ALA A 276 -5.19 -14.50 11.30
CA ALA A 276 -4.21 -15.05 12.25
C ALA A 276 -4.85 -16.11 13.16
N LYS A 277 -6.06 -15.84 13.65
CA LYS A 277 -6.82 -16.84 14.43
C LYS A 277 -7.13 -18.09 13.64
N LEU A 278 -7.52 -17.98 12.37
CA LEU A 278 -7.77 -19.13 11.50
C LEU A 278 -6.49 -19.95 11.24
N HIS A 279 -5.34 -19.28 11.12
CA HIS A 279 -4.02 -19.91 10.99
C HIS A 279 -3.48 -20.50 12.30
N GLY A 280 -4.14 -20.27 13.45
CA GLY A 280 -3.62 -20.68 14.76
C GLY A 280 -2.41 -19.89 15.24
N LEU A 281 -2.24 -18.65 14.76
CA LEU A 281 -1.19 -17.72 15.18
C LEU A 281 -1.62 -16.95 16.45
N ASP A 282 -0.66 -16.29 17.09
CA ASP A 282 -0.89 -15.39 18.23
C ASP A 282 -1.60 -14.10 17.77
N TRP A 283 -2.91 -14.20 17.57
CA TRP A 283 -3.77 -13.11 17.11
C TRP A 283 -3.98 -12.05 18.19
N GLU A 284 -3.91 -12.43 19.47
CA GLU A 284 -3.98 -11.53 20.63
C GLU A 284 -2.82 -10.51 20.58
N LYS A 285 -1.58 -10.99 20.41
CA LYS A 285 -0.41 -10.13 20.26
C LYS A 285 -0.52 -9.18 19.08
N ILE A 286 -1.08 -9.64 17.97
CA ILE A 286 -1.34 -8.81 16.78
C ILE A 286 -2.34 -7.69 17.13
N ALA A 287 -3.45 -8.04 17.79
CA ALA A 287 -4.48 -7.07 18.18
C ALA A 287 -3.93 -6.05 19.19
N GLU A 288 -3.17 -6.50 20.21
CA GLU A 288 -2.52 -5.63 21.19
C GLU A 288 -1.53 -4.66 20.53
N THR A 289 -0.72 -5.14 19.60
CA THR A 289 0.23 -4.29 18.88
C THR A 289 -0.49 -3.24 18.04
N LEU A 290 -1.52 -3.62 17.29
CA LEU A 290 -2.33 -2.68 16.51
C LEU A 290 -3.00 -1.63 17.42
N ALA A 291 -3.58 -2.07 18.54
CA ALA A 291 -4.18 -1.16 19.53
C ALA A 291 -3.15 -0.19 20.12
N LEU A 292 -1.92 -0.62 20.35
CA LEU A 292 -0.82 0.22 20.84
C LEU A 292 -0.52 1.39 19.90
N PHE A 293 -0.58 1.19 18.58
CA PHE A 293 -0.47 2.26 17.58
C PHE A 293 -1.73 3.14 17.50
N GLY A 294 -2.84 2.73 18.11
CA GLY A 294 -4.13 3.36 17.98
C GLY A 294 -4.90 2.92 16.72
N ALA A 295 -4.50 1.79 16.12
CA ALA A 295 -5.22 1.20 14.99
C ALA A 295 -6.54 0.56 15.46
N PRO A 296 -7.58 0.57 14.61
CA PRO A 296 -8.79 -0.17 14.89
C PRO A 296 -8.51 -1.69 14.87
N THR A 297 -9.03 -2.38 15.88
CA THR A 297 -8.96 -3.84 16.02
C THR A 297 -10.30 -4.52 15.82
N LYS A 298 -11.40 -3.72 15.74
CA LYS A 298 -12.78 -4.17 15.63
C LYS A 298 -13.51 -3.42 14.52
N GLY A 299 -14.40 -4.11 13.82
CA GLY A 299 -15.17 -3.54 12.71
C GLY A 299 -15.94 -2.26 13.07
N LYS A 300 -16.54 -2.21 14.28
CA LYS A 300 -17.28 -1.04 14.76
C LYS A 300 -16.45 0.25 14.83
N GLN A 301 -15.13 0.15 15.02
CA GLN A 301 -14.24 1.31 15.09
C GLN A 301 -14.01 1.96 13.70
N ILE A 302 -14.37 1.27 12.63
CA ILE A 302 -14.35 1.77 11.24
C ILE A 302 -15.76 1.81 10.62
N ASN A 303 -16.79 1.96 11.47
CA ASN A 303 -18.19 2.06 11.09
C ASN A 303 -18.79 0.83 10.40
N LEU A 304 -18.25 -0.36 10.66
CA LEU A 304 -18.83 -1.61 10.18
C LEU A 304 -19.81 -2.20 11.20
N THR A 305 -20.96 -2.63 10.73
CA THR A 305 -21.89 -3.46 11.48
C THR A 305 -21.38 -4.90 11.54
N GLU A 306 -21.83 -5.67 12.55
CA GLU A 306 -21.51 -7.12 12.65
C GLU A 306 -21.94 -7.87 11.37
N ARG A 307 -23.08 -7.50 10.80
CA ARG A 307 -23.60 -8.09 9.56
C ARG A 307 -22.63 -7.85 8.37
N GLU A 308 -22.12 -6.63 8.21
CA GLU A 308 -21.17 -6.31 7.14
C GLU A 308 -19.84 -7.04 7.30
N VAL A 309 -19.36 -7.21 8.54
CA VAL A 309 -18.16 -8.02 8.82
C VAL A 309 -18.38 -9.47 8.41
N VAL A 310 -19.51 -10.06 8.80
CA VAL A 310 -19.87 -11.45 8.45
C VAL A 310 -20.02 -11.62 6.94
N GLN A 311 -20.73 -10.71 6.26
CA GLN A 311 -20.89 -10.74 4.81
C GLN A 311 -19.53 -10.61 4.08
N SER A 312 -18.64 -9.75 4.59
CA SER A 312 -17.31 -9.59 4.02
C SER A 312 -16.43 -10.83 4.20
N LEU A 313 -16.50 -11.51 5.34
CA LEU A 313 -15.79 -12.77 5.58
C LEU A 313 -16.23 -13.88 4.62
N VAL A 314 -17.54 -14.01 4.41
CA VAL A 314 -18.11 -15.02 3.49
C VAL A 314 -17.75 -14.70 2.04
N LEU A 315 -17.85 -13.42 1.63
CA LEU A 315 -17.54 -12.97 0.26
C LEU A 315 -16.05 -13.08 -0.08
N ALA A 316 -15.16 -12.88 0.89
CA ALA A 316 -13.73 -12.73 0.68
C ALA A 316 -13.11 -13.86 -0.16
N SER A 317 -13.49 -15.13 0.10
CA SER A 317 -12.95 -16.29 -0.61
C SER A 317 -13.31 -16.32 -2.12
N SER A 318 -14.41 -15.67 -2.52
CA SER A 318 -14.89 -15.66 -3.90
C SER A 318 -14.33 -14.52 -4.75
N LEU A 319 -13.67 -13.52 -4.14
CA LEU A 319 -13.13 -12.36 -4.86
C LEU A 319 -11.97 -12.73 -5.79
N ARG A 320 -11.13 -13.68 -5.35
CA ARG A 320 -9.99 -14.19 -6.12
C ARG A 320 -9.93 -15.72 -6.00
N PRO A 321 -10.77 -16.45 -6.73
CA PRO A 321 -10.86 -17.90 -6.62
C PRO A 321 -9.57 -18.62 -6.99
N GLU A 322 -8.72 -17.98 -7.82
CA GLU A 322 -7.40 -18.48 -8.20
C GLU A 322 -6.35 -18.36 -7.08
N ARG A 323 -6.64 -17.59 -6.01
CA ARG A 323 -5.73 -17.36 -4.89
C ARG A 323 -6.07 -18.26 -3.71
N PHE A 324 -5.35 -19.37 -3.57
CA PHE A 324 -5.55 -20.26 -2.43
C PHE A 324 -5.07 -19.61 -1.13
N THR A 325 -5.92 -19.61 -0.10
CA THR A 325 -5.68 -19.00 1.21
C THR A 325 -6.33 -19.81 2.33
N ILE A 326 -6.15 -19.41 3.58
CA ILE A 326 -6.83 -20.03 4.73
C ILE A 326 -8.36 -20.00 4.62
N LEU A 327 -8.93 -19.03 3.88
CA LEU A 327 -10.38 -18.96 3.65
C LEU A 327 -10.90 -20.15 2.84
N ASN A 328 -10.11 -20.67 1.89
CA ASN A 328 -10.46 -21.87 1.13
C ASN A 328 -10.52 -23.12 2.03
N LYS A 329 -9.63 -23.20 3.03
CA LYS A 329 -9.59 -24.30 4.00
C LYS A 329 -10.67 -24.16 5.04
N ALA A 330 -10.89 -22.95 5.58
CA ALA A 330 -11.89 -22.68 6.63
C ALA A 330 -13.33 -22.84 6.14
N LYS A 331 -13.61 -22.57 4.85
CA LYS A 331 -14.95 -22.64 4.22
C LYS A 331 -16.00 -21.96 5.10
N LEU A 332 -15.81 -20.64 5.27
CA LEU A 332 -16.66 -19.84 6.14
C LEU A 332 -18.08 -19.70 5.54
N ASP A 333 -19.07 -20.21 6.25
CA ASP A 333 -20.47 -19.86 6.11
C ASP A 333 -20.85 -18.72 7.09
N ASN A 334 -22.09 -18.25 7.06
CA ASN A 334 -22.56 -17.17 7.94
C ASN A 334 -22.38 -17.50 9.43
N SER A 335 -22.59 -18.75 9.85
CA SER A 335 -22.48 -19.17 11.25
C SER A 335 -21.02 -19.16 11.73
N LYS A 336 -20.11 -19.76 10.93
CA LYS A 336 -18.68 -19.78 11.24
C LYS A 336 -18.09 -18.37 11.20
N ALA A 337 -18.48 -17.56 10.22
CA ALA A 337 -18.04 -16.16 10.10
C ALA A 337 -18.51 -15.31 11.29
N ALA A 338 -19.78 -15.48 11.73
CA ALA A 338 -20.28 -14.81 12.92
C ALA A 338 -19.55 -15.25 14.20
N THR A 339 -19.26 -16.54 14.32
CA THR A 339 -18.48 -17.08 15.45
C THR A 339 -17.06 -16.52 15.48
N LEU A 340 -16.40 -16.43 14.32
CA LEU A 340 -15.07 -15.86 14.19
C LEU A 340 -15.07 -14.35 14.54
N ALA A 341 -16.01 -13.59 13.99
CA ALA A 341 -16.17 -12.17 14.26
C ALA A 341 -16.40 -11.90 15.76
N LYS A 342 -17.24 -12.66 16.44
CA LYS A 342 -17.49 -12.53 17.89
C LYS A 342 -16.28 -12.86 18.75
N LYS A 343 -15.43 -13.80 18.34
CA LYS A 343 -14.26 -14.21 19.12
C LYS A 343 -13.12 -13.20 19.09
N VAL A 344 -13.06 -12.33 18.09
CA VAL A 344 -12.02 -11.31 17.95
C VAL A 344 -12.53 -9.88 18.20
N ASN A 345 -13.84 -9.71 18.42
CA ASN A 345 -14.50 -8.49 18.84
C ASN A 345 -14.68 -8.48 20.38
#